data_83d2f170c55016f5f9d40a7f7d60de82
#
_entry.id   83d2f170c55016f5f9d40a7f7d60de82
#
_cell.length_a   1.000
_cell.length_b   1.000
_cell.length_c   1.000
_cell.angle_alpha   90.00
_cell.angle_beta   90.00
_cell.angle_gamma   90.00
#
_symmetry.space_group_name_H-M   'P 1'
#
loop_
_entity.id
_entity.type
_entity.pdbx_description
1 polymer ?
#
loop_
_entity_poly.entity_id
_entity_poly.type
_entity_poly.pdbx_seq_one_letter_code
_entity_poly.pdbx_strand_id
1 'polypeptide(L)'
;MREYLLVLLATAFITYLTTPIARYAALRFGFMAKVRDRDVHDRPIPRLGGLAMVAGLLVGLSLASQLPLISNVFKDGSQIRALLAGAGILVLLGVIDDKWSIDGPVKLAGQTLAAAVMASQGISLIWLPLPFVQGTLSLDPLTGVLLTVLIVLITVNAVNFVDGLDGLAAGVVGLGAAAFFAYSYLLSVEFGFSRATLPTLISALLVGMTLGLSLIHI
;
A
#
# COMPACT_ATOMS: atom_id res chain seq x y z
N MET A 1 20.73 6.79 0.17
CA MET A 1 20.14 6.78 -1.18
C MET A 1 20.26 5.42 -1.86
N ARG A 2 21.48 4.83 -1.98
CA ARG A 2 21.70 3.57 -2.73
C ARG A 2 20.80 2.41 -2.28
N GLU A 3 20.66 2.16 -0.97
CA GLU A 3 19.85 1.04 -0.45
C GLU A 3 18.35 1.20 -0.78
N TYR A 4 17.80 2.41 -0.62
CA TYR A 4 16.40 2.67 -0.97
C TYR A 4 16.13 2.52 -2.46
N LEU A 5 17.05 3.00 -3.32
CA LEU A 5 16.94 2.80 -4.77
C LEU A 5 17.02 1.32 -5.14
N LEU A 6 17.88 0.55 -4.49
CA LEU A 6 18.00 -0.88 -4.72
C LEU A 6 16.70 -1.60 -4.34
N VAL A 7 16.11 -1.28 -3.20
CA VAL A 7 14.81 -1.82 -2.77
C VAL A 7 13.70 -1.44 -3.76
N LEU A 8 13.63 -0.16 -4.15
CA LEU A 8 12.65 0.33 -5.13
C LEU A 8 12.76 -0.43 -6.46
N LEU A 9 13.97 -0.52 -7.02
CA LEU A 9 14.19 -1.18 -8.31
C LEU A 9 13.93 -2.69 -8.24
N ALA A 10 14.35 -3.35 -7.17
CA ALA A 10 14.05 -4.77 -6.95
C ALA A 10 12.55 -5.01 -6.84
N THR A 11 11.84 -4.18 -6.08
CA THR A 11 10.38 -4.24 -5.96
C THR A 11 9.69 -4.02 -7.30
N ALA A 12 10.11 -3.01 -8.07
CA ALA A 12 9.57 -2.75 -9.40
C ALA A 12 9.80 -3.92 -10.35
N PHE A 13 10.99 -4.47 -10.36
CA PHE A 13 11.37 -5.59 -11.21
C PHE A 13 10.57 -6.86 -10.88
N ILE A 14 10.42 -7.19 -9.61
CA ILE A 14 9.63 -8.37 -9.19
C ILE A 14 8.14 -8.17 -9.50
N THR A 15 7.60 -6.98 -9.23
CA THR A 15 6.20 -6.67 -9.58
C THR A 15 5.99 -6.80 -11.08
N TYR A 16 6.91 -6.24 -11.90
CA TYR A 16 6.87 -6.38 -13.34
C TYR A 16 6.89 -7.85 -13.80
N LEU A 17 7.80 -8.67 -13.28
CA LEU A 17 7.91 -10.09 -13.66
C LEU A 17 6.70 -10.92 -13.21
N THR A 18 6.10 -10.59 -12.07
CA THR A 18 4.98 -11.36 -11.50
C THR A 18 3.62 -10.94 -12.07
N THR A 19 3.50 -9.75 -12.66
CA THR A 19 2.22 -9.28 -13.26
C THR A 19 1.72 -10.17 -14.40
N PRO A 20 2.52 -10.62 -15.38
CA PRO A 20 2.06 -11.58 -16.39
C PRO A 20 1.60 -12.91 -15.79
N ILE A 21 2.25 -13.36 -14.72
CA ILE A 21 1.88 -14.59 -14.00
C ILE A 21 0.52 -14.39 -13.30
N ALA A 22 0.32 -13.27 -12.62
CA ALA A 22 -0.96 -12.93 -11.99
C ALA A 22 -2.08 -12.82 -13.03
N ARG A 23 -1.80 -12.21 -14.20
CA ARG A 23 -2.74 -12.17 -15.34
C ARG A 23 -3.10 -13.56 -15.84
N TYR A 24 -2.12 -14.42 -16.04
CA TYR A 24 -2.36 -15.81 -16.47
C TYR A 24 -3.21 -16.56 -15.43
N ALA A 25 -2.90 -16.41 -14.15
CA ALA A 25 -3.68 -17.01 -13.07
C ALA A 25 -5.13 -16.48 -13.05
N ALA A 26 -5.33 -15.16 -13.23
CA ALA A 26 -6.66 -14.56 -13.30
C ALA A 26 -7.51 -15.16 -14.43
N LEU A 27 -6.91 -15.31 -15.62
CA LEU A 27 -7.58 -15.94 -16.77
C LEU A 27 -7.93 -17.41 -16.51
N ARG A 28 -7.01 -18.18 -15.93
CA ARG A 28 -7.18 -19.61 -15.68
C ARG A 28 -8.21 -19.91 -14.59
N PHE A 29 -8.26 -19.10 -13.53
CA PHE A 29 -9.12 -19.30 -12.37
C PHE A 29 -10.41 -18.48 -12.41
N GLY A 30 -10.65 -17.72 -13.50
CA GLY A 30 -11.88 -16.98 -13.72
C GLY A 30 -12.04 -15.72 -12.88
N PHE A 31 -10.92 -15.08 -12.51
CA PHE A 31 -10.92 -13.76 -11.82
C PHE A 31 -11.04 -12.63 -12.86
N MET A 32 -12.24 -12.51 -13.44
CA MET A 32 -12.53 -11.56 -14.50
C MET A 32 -13.56 -10.53 -14.02
N ALA A 33 -13.31 -9.25 -14.27
CA ALA A 33 -14.32 -8.22 -14.05
C ALA A 33 -15.50 -8.46 -15.00
N LYS A 34 -16.73 -8.47 -14.45
CA LYS A 34 -17.92 -8.38 -15.29
C LYS A 34 -17.98 -6.97 -15.87
N VAL A 35 -18.14 -6.85 -17.19
CA VAL A 35 -18.36 -5.56 -17.84
C VAL A 35 -19.69 -4.99 -17.32
N ARG A 36 -19.66 -3.78 -16.80
CA ARG A 36 -20.85 -3.02 -16.36
C ARG A 36 -21.11 -1.91 -17.35
N ASP A 37 -22.36 -1.47 -17.48
CA ASP A 37 -22.76 -0.39 -18.42
C ASP A 37 -21.99 0.94 -18.24
N ARG A 38 -21.36 1.11 -17.09
CA ARG A 38 -20.55 2.29 -16.74
C ARG A 38 -19.04 2.11 -17.03
N ASP A 39 -18.59 0.91 -17.41
CA ASP A 39 -17.19 0.61 -17.63
C ASP A 39 -16.79 1.05 -19.04
N VAL A 40 -15.63 1.67 -19.17
CA VAL A 40 -15.09 2.17 -20.44
C VAL A 40 -14.59 1.03 -21.34
N HIS A 41 -14.46 -0.18 -20.80
CA HIS A 41 -13.90 -1.32 -21.49
C HIS A 41 -14.99 -2.27 -22.02
N ASP A 42 -14.88 -2.64 -23.30
CA ASP A 42 -15.77 -3.59 -23.96
C ASP A 42 -15.39 -5.06 -23.69
N ARG A 43 -14.27 -5.31 -22.99
CA ARG A 43 -13.75 -6.67 -22.72
C ARG A 43 -13.53 -6.87 -21.23
N PRO A 44 -13.80 -8.09 -20.71
CA PRO A 44 -13.49 -8.41 -19.32
C PRO A 44 -12.00 -8.27 -19.03
N ILE A 45 -11.64 -7.51 -18.00
CA ILE A 45 -10.25 -7.28 -17.60
C ILE A 45 -9.85 -8.28 -16.51
N PRO A 46 -8.69 -8.96 -16.65
CA PRO A 46 -8.17 -9.81 -15.59
C PRO A 46 -7.86 -9.00 -14.35
N ARG A 47 -8.39 -9.43 -13.20
CA ARG A 47 -8.06 -8.88 -11.87
C ARG A 47 -6.89 -9.67 -11.28
N LEU A 48 -6.40 -9.40 -10.11
CA LEU A 48 -5.25 -9.98 -9.42
C LEU A 48 -3.92 -9.23 -9.61
N GLY A 49 -3.89 -8.04 -10.21
CA GLY A 49 -2.68 -7.19 -10.25
C GLY A 49 -2.12 -6.89 -8.87
N GLY A 50 -2.99 -6.76 -7.87
CA GLY A 50 -2.59 -6.59 -6.46
C GLY A 50 -1.71 -7.73 -5.92
N LEU A 51 -1.87 -8.98 -6.39
CA LEU A 51 -1.00 -10.10 -5.96
C LEU A 51 0.43 -9.95 -6.48
N ALA A 52 0.61 -9.39 -7.68
CA ALA A 52 1.93 -9.07 -8.20
C ALA A 52 2.61 -7.98 -7.36
N MET A 53 1.86 -6.96 -6.94
CA MET A 53 2.37 -5.92 -6.02
C MET A 53 2.75 -6.53 -4.66
N VAL A 54 1.98 -7.46 -4.12
CA VAL A 54 2.31 -8.17 -2.88
C VAL A 54 3.61 -8.97 -3.01
N ALA A 55 3.81 -9.66 -4.13
CA ALA A 55 5.07 -10.37 -4.38
C ALA A 55 6.27 -9.38 -4.38
N GLY A 56 6.13 -8.25 -5.06
CA GLY A 56 7.12 -7.17 -5.03
C GLY A 56 7.38 -6.64 -3.62
N LEU A 57 6.31 -6.39 -2.85
CA LEU A 57 6.40 -5.94 -1.46
C LEU A 57 7.19 -6.91 -0.58
N LEU A 58 6.85 -8.20 -0.62
CA LEU A 58 7.51 -9.21 0.21
C LEU A 58 8.99 -9.37 -0.13
N VAL A 59 9.35 -9.39 -1.41
CA VAL A 59 10.75 -9.45 -1.84
C VAL A 59 11.48 -8.16 -1.48
N GLY A 60 10.87 -7.00 -1.68
CA GLY A 60 11.45 -5.71 -1.31
C GLY A 60 11.70 -5.58 0.20
N LEU A 61 10.75 -6.00 1.04
CA LEU A 61 10.93 -6.04 2.50
C LEU A 61 12.01 -7.05 2.91
N SER A 62 12.04 -8.23 2.29
CA SER A 62 13.06 -9.25 2.54
C SER A 62 14.47 -8.74 2.21
N LEU A 63 14.62 -8.04 1.09
CA LEU A 63 15.87 -7.40 0.71
C LEU A 63 16.24 -6.27 1.70
N ALA A 64 15.28 -5.40 2.04
CA ALA A 64 15.49 -4.29 2.97
C ALA A 64 15.96 -4.76 4.35
N SER A 65 15.49 -5.93 4.82
CA SER A 65 15.90 -6.49 6.11
C SER A 65 17.39 -6.88 6.16
N GLN A 66 18.03 -7.08 5.02
CA GLN A 66 19.44 -7.43 4.91
C GLN A 66 20.36 -6.21 4.70
N LEU A 67 19.79 -5.02 4.45
CA LEU A 67 20.55 -3.82 4.14
C LEU A 67 20.90 -3.04 5.41
N PRO A 68 22.18 -2.70 5.64
CA PRO A 68 22.65 -2.14 6.91
C PRO A 68 21.94 -0.87 7.38
N LEU A 69 21.66 0.07 6.48
CA LEU A 69 21.01 1.35 6.83
C LEU A 69 19.52 1.20 7.19
N ILE A 70 18.84 0.19 6.60
CA ILE A 70 17.40 0.02 6.70
C ILE A 70 17.04 -1.08 7.71
N SER A 71 17.93 -2.05 7.94
CA SER A 71 17.68 -3.23 8.79
C SER A 71 17.26 -2.89 10.22
N ASN A 72 17.62 -1.70 10.72
CA ASN A 72 17.22 -1.24 12.05
C ASN A 72 15.69 -1.16 12.23
N VAL A 73 14.93 -0.92 11.15
CA VAL A 73 13.46 -0.87 11.16
C VAL A 73 12.87 -2.25 11.51
N PHE A 74 13.60 -3.33 11.24
CA PHE A 74 13.16 -4.70 11.48
C PHE A 74 13.50 -5.23 12.89
N LYS A 75 14.34 -4.52 13.68
CA LYS A 75 14.77 -4.99 15.00
C LYS A 75 13.61 -5.17 15.98
N ASP A 76 12.70 -4.21 16.04
CA ASP A 76 11.45 -4.35 16.81
C ASP A 76 10.40 -5.14 16.00
N GLY A 77 10.32 -4.89 14.72
CA GLY A 77 9.45 -5.59 13.77
C GLY A 77 7.95 -5.44 14.01
N SER A 78 7.52 -4.74 15.07
CA SER A 78 6.11 -4.58 15.43
C SER A 78 5.33 -3.85 14.34
N GLN A 79 5.83 -2.74 13.87
CA GLN A 79 5.19 -1.92 12.84
C GLN A 79 5.11 -2.64 11.49
N ILE A 80 6.16 -3.39 11.12
CA ILE A 80 6.16 -4.17 9.87
C ILE A 80 5.16 -5.33 9.97
N ARG A 81 5.09 -6.02 11.11
CA ARG A 81 4.09 -7.07 11.33
C ARG A 81 2.67 -6.52 11.28
N ALA A 82 2.42 -5.36 11.90
CA ALA A 82 1.13 -4.68 11.85
C ALA A 82 0.73 -4.33 10.41
N LEU A 83 1.67 -3.76 9.64
CA LEU A 83 1.48 -3.42 8.23
C LEU A 83 1.15 -4.66 7.40
N LEU A 84 1.94 -5.73 7.54
CA LEU A 84 1.73 -6.98 6.79
C LEU A 84 0.42 -7.67 7.20
N ALA A 85 0.03 -7.63 8.47
CA ALA A 85 -1.25 -8.17 8.92
C ALA A 85 -2.44 -7.42 8.29
N GLY A 86 -2.42 -6.09 8.34
CA GLY A 86 -3.46 -5.27 7.70
C GLY A 86 -3.49 -5.44 6.18
N ALA A 87 -2.32 -5.41 5.53
CA ALA A 87 -2.21 -5.65 4.09
C ALA A 87 -2.70 -7.04 3.70
N GLY A 88 -2.38 -8.08 4.49
CA GLY A 88 -2.85 -9.45 4.28
C GLY A 88 -4.38 -9.55 4.32
N ILE A 89 -5.02 -8.90 5.29
CA ILE A 89 -6.49 -8.86 5.38
C ILE A 89 -7.08 -8.15 4.16
N LEU A 90 -6.53 -6.99 3.76
CA LEU A 90 -7.00 -6.24 2.59
C LEU A 90 -6.82 -7.03 1.29
N VAL A 91 -5.70 -7.74 1.14
CA VAL A 91 -5.43 -8.58 -0.04
C VAL A 91 -6.41 -9.74 -0.11
N LEU A 92 -6.64 -10.43 1.02
CA LEU A 92 -7.64 -11.51 1.08
C LEU A 92 -9.03 -10.99 0.73
N LEU A 93 -9.41 -9.84 1.30
CA LEU A 93 -10.68 -9.18 1.00
C LEU A 93 -10.79 -8.85 -0.50
N GLY A 94 -9.73 -8.30 -1.10
CA GLY A 94 -9.67 -7.98 -2.53
C GLY A 94 -9.80 -9.23 -3.42
N VAL A 95 -9.09 -10.31 -3.10
CA VAL A 95 -9.19 -11.57 -3.85
C VAL A 95 -10.61 -12.17 -3.75
N ILE A 96 -11.22 -12.10 -2.58
CA ILE A 96 -12.61 -12.55 -2.37
C ILE A 96 -13.58 -11.69 -3.18
N ASP A 97 -13.41 -10.37 -3.14
CA ASP A 97 -14.24 -9.42 -3.90
C ASP A 97 -14.10 -9.59 -5.41
N ASP A 98 -12.88 -9.83 -5.89
CA ASP A 98 -12.61 -10.08 -7.30
C ASP A 98 -13.29 -11.35 -7.83
N LYS A 99 -13.48 -12.36 -6.98
CA LYS A 99 -14.08 -13.62 -7.34
C LYS A 99 -15.60 -13.65 -7.16
N TRP A 100 -16.10 -13.13 -6.04
CA TRP A 100 -17.50 -13.27 -5.64
C TRP A 100 -18.29 -11.96 -5.63
N SER A 101 -17.63 -10.81 -5.85
CA SER A 101 -18.27 -9.48 -5.84
C SER A 101 -19.09 -9.26 -4.55
N ILE A 102 -18.37 -9.12 -3.42
CA ILE A 102 -18.99 -8.98 -2.10
C ILE A 102 -19.74 -7.64 -1.95
N ASP A 103 -20.75 -7.63 -1.10
CA ASP A 103 -21.55 -6.45 -0.80
C ASP A 103 -20.75 -5.35 -0.11
N GLY A 104 -21.14 -4.09 -0.34
CA GLY A 104 -20.48 -2.91 0.22
C GLY A 104 -20.29 -2.95 1.73
N PRO A 105 -21.31 -3.29 2.55
CA PRO A 105 -21.16 -3.40 4.00
C PRO A 105 -20.13 -4.44 4.44
N VAL A 106 -20.05 -5.61 3.78
CA VAL A 106 -19.07 -6.66 4.07
C VAL A 106 -17.67 -6.18 3.73
N LYS A 107 -17.52 -5.49 2.59
CA LYS A 107 -16.25 -4.87 2.19
C LYS A 107 -15.79 -3.84 3.22
N LEU A 108 -16.69 -2.96 3.66
CA LEU A 108 -16.39 -1.95 4.66
C LEU A 108 -16.00 -2.58 6.01
N ALA A 109 -16.68 -3.64 6.44
CA ALA A 109 -16.35 -4.37 7.65
C ALA A 109 -14.95 -5.00 7.59
N GLY A 110 -14.58 -5.62 6.45
CA GLY A 110 -13.23 -6.18 6.24
C GLY A 110 -12.13 -5.11 6.22
N GLN A 111 -12.39 -3.98 5.59
CA GLN A 111 -11.47 -2.82 5.61
C GLN A 111 -11.31 -2.26 7.03
N THR A 112 -12.40 -2.14 7.79
CA THR A 112 -12.39 -1.70 9.19
C THR A 112 -11.57 -2.66 10.05
N LEU A 113 -11.76 -3.97 9.88
CA LEU A 113 -10.98 -4.98 10.59
C LEU A 113 -9.49 -4.85 10.29
N ALA A 114 -9.10 -4.71 9.02
CA ALA A 114 -7.71 -4.53 8.64
C ALA A 114 -7.09 -3.30 9.31
N ALA A 115 -7.79 -2.16 9.26
CA ALA A 115 -7.34 -0.91 9.87
C ALA A 115 -7.26 -1.02 11.41
N ALA A 116 -8.24 -1.66 12.04
CA ALA A 116 -8.25 -1.88 13.49
C ALA A 116 -7.09 -2.79 13.95
N VAL A 117 -6.78 -3.85 13.19
CA VAL A 117 -5.62 -4.72 13.45
C VAL A 117 -4.32 -3.94 13.36
N MET A 118 -4.14 -3.10 12.34
CA MET A 118 -2.96 -2.24 12.22
C MET A 118 -2.85 -1.27 13.39
N ALA A 119 -3.94 -0.59 13.73
CA ALA A 119 -3.97 0.40 14.79
C ALA A 119 -3.71 -0.21 16.18
N SER A 120 -4.28 -1.40 16.47
CA SER A 120 -4.06 -2.12 17.73
C SER A 120 -2.62 -2.61 17.93
N GLN A 121 -1.87 -2.77 16.84
CA GLN A 121 -0.45 -3.16 16.88
C GLN A 121 0.51 -1.96 16.86
N GLY A 122 0.01 -0.73 17.08
CA GLY A 122 0.82 0.46 17.26
C GLY A 122 0.97 1.37 16.02
N ILE A 123 0.28 1.07 14.91
CA ILE A 123 0.17 2.01 13.78
C ILE A 123 -1.06 2.88 14.01
N SER A 124 -0.96 3.85 14.89
CA SER A 124 -2.04 4.79 15.20
C SER A 124 -1.54 6.23 15.22
N LEU A 125 -2.44 7.16 14.92
CA LEU A 125 -2.18 8.58 15.06
C LEU A 125 -2.03 8.94 16.54
N ILE A 126 -0.90 9.56 16.85
CA ILE A 126 -0.58 10.01 18.21
C ILE A 126 -0.75 11.52 18.31
N TRP A 127 -0.47 12.22 17.23
CA TRP A 127 -0.53 13.70 17.16
C TRP A 127 -1.25 14.14 15.89
N LEU A 128 -2.05 15.19 16.03
CA LEU A 128 -2.71 15.84 14.92
C LEU A 128 -2.15 17.28 14.81
N PRO A 129 -1.46 17.62 13.70
CA PRO A 129 -1.10 19.01 13.46
C PRO A 129 -2.36 19.83 13.16
N LEU A 130 -2.57 20.91 13.90
CA LEU A 130 -3.71 21.81 13.67
C LEU A 130 -3.29 22.90 12.69
N PRO A 131 -3.98 23.06 11.55
CA PRO A 131 -3.70 24.17 10.64
C PRO A 131 -3.99 25.49 11.36
N PHE A 132 -3.14 26.47 11.14
CA PHE A 132 -3.23 27.84 11.71
C PHE A 132 -2.96 27.98 13.22
N VAL A 133 -2.64 26.89 13.94
CA VAL A 133 -2.26 26.93 15.35
C VAL A 133 -0.83 26.44 15.50
N GLN A 134 0.00 27.18 16.22
CA GLN A 134 1.36 26.73 16.55
C GLN A 134 1.26 25.61 17.59
N GLY A 135 1.44 24.38 17.14
CA GLY A 135 1.43 23.20 18.01
C GLY A 135 0.78 21.97 17.38
N THR A 136 0.88 20.86 18.10
CA THR A 136 0.25 19.60 17.74
C THR A 136 -0.69 19.18 18.86
N LEU A 137 -1.89 18.74 18.50
CA LEU A 137 -2.81 18.14 19.46
C LEU A 137 -2.38 16.71 19.74
N SER A 138 -2.08 16.41 21.01
CA SER A 138 -1.89 15.02 21.45
C SER A 138 -3.24 14.32 21.55
N LEU A 139 -3.35 13.20 20.89
CA LEU A 139 -4.58 12.38 20.88
C LEU A 139 -4.52 11.33 21.99
N ASP A 140 -5.65 11.11 22.63
CA ASP A 140 -5.81 9.93 23.49
C ASP A 140 -5.81 8.64 22.64
N PRO A 141 -5.45 7.48 23.20
CA PRO A 141 -5.28 6.24 22.43
C PRO A 141 -6.54 5.82 21.63
N LEU A 142 -7.73 6.00 22.20
CA LEU A 142 -8.97 5.63 21.53
C LEU A 142 -9.25 6.53 20.32
N THR A 143 -9.14 7.84 20.49
CA THR A 143 -9.31 8.82 19.40
C THR A 143 -8.26 8.60 18.31
N GLY A 144 -7.01 8.32 18.68
CA GLY A 144 -5.95 8.00 17.74
C GLY A 144 -6.26 6.77 16.88
N VAL A 145 -6.75 5.70 17.48
CA VAL A 145 -7.18 4.47 16.78
C VAL A 145 -8.36 4.76 15.87
N LEU A 146 -9.41 5.44 16.35
CA LEU A 146 -10.60 5.75 15.55
C LEU A 146 -10.26 6.60 14.33
N LEU A 147 -9.46 7.65 14.51
CA LEU A 147 -9.00 8.49 13.39
C LEU A 147 -8.13 7.71 12.40
N THR A 148 -7.28 6.81 12.89
CA THR A 148 -6.47 5.95 12.01
C THR A 148 -7.35 5.06 11.17
N VAL A 149 -8.34 4.39 11.77
CA VAL A 149 -9.30 3.55 11.05
C VAL A 149 -10.04 4.38 9.99
N LEU A 150 -10.53 5.56 10.37
CA LEU A 150 -11.23 6.46 9.45
C LEU A 150 -10.35 6.86 8.25
N ILE A 151 -9.10 7.26 8.48
CA ILE A 151 -8.16 7.64 7.42
C ILE A 151 -7.89 6.46 6.50
N VAL A 152 -7.64 5.27 7.03
CA VAL A 152 -7.42 4.06 6.22
C VAL A 152 -8.65 3.76 5.36
N LEU A 153 -9.87 3.82 5.93
CA LEU A 153 -11.10 3.60 5.19
C LEU A 153 -11.28 4.61 4.06
N ILE A 154 -11.09 5.90 4.35
CA ILE A 154 -11.18 6.96 3.32
C ILE A 154 -10.16 6.70 2.22
N THR A 155 -8.91 6.41 2.57
CA THR A 155 -7.82 6.21 1.60
C THR A 155 -8.08 4.98 0.71
N VAL A 156 -8.43 3.83 1.31
CA VAL A 156 -8.69 2.60 0.56
C VAL A 156 -9.86 2.79 -0.42
N ASN A 157 -10.95 3.44 0.02
CA ASN A 157 -12.10 3.66 -0.84
C ASN A 157 -11.85 4.75 -1.88
N ALA A 158 -11.08 5.80 -1.55
CA ALA A 158 -10.67 6.83 -2.53
C ALA A 158 -9.81 6.21 -3.64
N VAL A 159 -8.82 5.39 -3.31
CA VAL A 159 -7.99 4.68 -4.30
C VAL A 159 -8.84 3.73 -5.14
N ASN A 160 -9.76 2.98 -4.52
CA ASN A 160 -10.67 2.09 -5.24
C ASN A 160 -11.61 2.84 -6.19
N PHE A 161 -12.02 4.07 -5.83
CA PHE A 161 -12.83 4.92 -6.70
C PHE A 161 -12.04 5.44 -7.92
N VAL A 162 -10.78 5.80 -7.72
CA VAL A 162 -9.87 6.29 -8.78
C VAL A 162 -9.44 5.16 -9.71
N ASP A 163 -9.48 3.90 -9.27
CA ASP A 163 -9.08 2.70 -10.03
C ASP A 163 -10.08 2.32 -11.15
N GLY A 164 -10.85 3.27 -11.63
CA GLY A 164 -11.78 3.10 -12.76
C GLY A 164 -11.18 3.37 -14.14
N LEU A 165 -9.97 3.91 -14.22
CA LEU A 165 -9.27 4.25 -15.45
C LEU A 165 -7.87 3.62 -15.45
N ASP A 166 -7.46 3.08 -16.61
CA ASP A 166 -6.18 2.38 -16.77
C ASP A 166 -4.98 3.24 -16.32
N GLY A 167 -4.23 2.73 -15.37
CA GLY A 167 -3.02 3.36 -14.85
C GLY A 167 -3.24 4.59 -13.96
N LEU A 168 -4.46 5.14 -13.84
CA LEU A 168 -4.70 6.35 -13.05
C LEU A 168 -4.42 6.13 -11.57
N ALA A 169 -4.93 5.06 -10.98
CA ALA A 169 -4.69 4.74 -9.56
C ALA A 169 -3.20 4.51 -9.30
N ALA A 170 -2.53 3.72 -10.14
CA ALA A 170 -1.09 3.49 -10.02
C ALA A 170 -0.28 4.79 -10.18
N GLY A 171 -0.68 5.67 -11.11
CA GLY A 171 -0.04 6.98 -11.31
C GLY A 171 -0.20 7.91 -10.11
N VAL A 172 -1.41 8.08 -9.60
CA VAL A 172 -1.69 8.95 -8.44
C VAL A 172 -0.98 8.44 -7.19
N VAL A 173 -1.08 7.14 -6.90
CA VAL A 173 -0.40 6.54 -5.74
C VAL A 173 1.11 6.61 -5.90
N GLY A 174 1.64 6.33 -7.11
CA GLY A 174 3.07 6.37 -7.39
C GLY A 174 3.66 7.78 -7.24
N LEU A 175 3.00 8.81 -7.78
CA LEU A 175 3.43 10.21 -7.62
C LEU A 175 3.37 10.66 -6.16
N GLY A 176 2.28 10.34 -5.44
CA GLY A 176 2.15 10.63 -4.02
C GLY A 176 3.24 9.94 -3.19
N ALA A 177 3.49 8.66 -3.47
CA ALA A 177 4.55 7.90 -2.82
C ALA A 177 5.94 8.46 -3.12
N ALA A 178 6.21 8.91 -4.37
CA ALA A 178 7.49 9.52 -4.74
C ALA A 178 7.72 10.86 -4.01
N ALA A 179 6.69 11.70 -3.92
CA ALA A 179 6.77 12.95 -3.16
C ALA A 179 7.00 12.69 -1.66
N PHE A 180 6.28 11.71 -1.10
CA PHE A 180 6.44 11.33 0.31
C PHE A 180 7.80 10.65 0.57
N PHE A 181 8.30 9.88 -0.39
CA PHE A 181 9.67 9.33 -0.34
C PHE A 181 10.71 10.45 -0.24
N ALA A 182 10.63 11.46 -1.12
CA ALA A 182 11.57 12.58 -1.10
C ALA A 182 11.53 13.31 0.24
N TYR A 183 10.34 13.60 0.76
CA TYR A 183 10.16 14.27 2.06
C TYR A 183 10.69 13.42 3.22
N SER A 184 10.28 12.16 3.34
CA SER A 184 10.71 11.28 4.42
C SER A 184 12.19 10.93 4.35
N TYR A 185 12.76 10.84 3.14
CA TYR A 185 14.19 10.65 2.94
C TYR A 185 15.00 11.83 3.50
N LEU A 186 14.60 13.07 3.19
CA LEU A 186 15.24 14.26 3.76
C LEU A 186 15.18 14.24 5.29
N LEU A 187 14.02 13.93 5.87
CA LEU A 187 13.90 13.82 7.32
C LEU A 187 14.79 12.72 7.92
N SER A 188 14.88 11.57 7.28
CA SER A 188 15.63 10.42 7.79
C SER A 188 17.14 10.61 7.67
N VAL A 189 17.62 11.09 6.50
CA VAL A 189 19.03 11.10 6.15
C VAL A 189 19.67 12.45 6.45
N GLU A 190 19.05 13.56 6.05
CA GLU A 190 19.63 14.90 6.22
C GLU A 190 19.42 15.43 7.65
N PHE A 191 18.23 15.20 8.22
CA PHE A 191 17.91 15.68 9.57
C PHE A 191 18.08 14.61 10.66
N GLY A 192 18.45 13.38 10.32
CA GLY A 192 18.74 12.32 11.28
C GLY A 192 17.54 11.77 12.06
N PHE A 193 16.31 12.02 11.60
CA PHE A 193 15.10 11.49 12.26
C PHE A 193 14.92 10.01 11.99
N SER A 194 15.39 9.15 12.88
CA SER A 194 15.31 7.69 12.76
C SER A 194 13.89 7.17 12.55
N ARG A 195 12.88 7.84 13.09
CA ARG A 195 11.45 7.50 12.90
C ARG A 195 10.98 7.66 11.45
N ALA A 196 11.68 8.44 10.62
CA ALA A 196 11.36 8.62 9.21
C ALA A 196 11.87 7.46 8.32
N THR A 197 12.70 6.56 8.84
CA THR A 197 13.27 5.43 8.07
C THR A 197 12.20 4.47 7.55
N LEU A 198 11.24 4.09 8.39
CA LEU A 198 10.13 3.23 7.97
C LEU A 198 9.22 3.88 6.91
N PRO A 199 8.72 5.12 7.09
CA PRO A 199 7.99 5.82 6.03
C PRO A 199 8.76 5.92 4.73
N THR A 200 10.07 6.19 4.77
CA THR A 200 10.92 6.23 3.57
C THR A 200 10.97 4.87 2.88
N LEU A 201 11.13 3.77 3.64
CA LEU A 201 11.12 2.42 3.09
C LEU A 201 9.78 2.09 2.44
N ILE A 202 8.67 2.33 3.14
CA ILE A 202 7.32 2.04 2.61
C ILE A 202 7.04 2.85 1.34
N SER A 203 7.43 4.11 1.32
CA SER A 203 7.27 4.96 0.12
C SER A 203 8.09 4.45 -1.06
N ALA A 204 9.35 4.02 -0.82
CA ALA A 204 10.18 3.42 -1.87
C ALA A 204 9.56 2.12 -2.45
N LEU A 205 9.02 1.27 -1.57
CA LEU A 205 8.30 0.06 -1.96
C LEU A 205 7.05 0.38 -2.79
N LEU A 206 6.25 1.37 -2.36
CA LEU A 206 5.05 1.81 -3.09
C LEU A 206 5.41 2.34 -4.49
N VAL A 207 6.43 3.18 -4.60
CA VAL A 207 6.93 3.65 -5.91
C VAL A 207 7.36 2.47 -6.78
N GLY A 208 8.10 1.52 -6.22
CA GLY A 208 8.54 0.32 -6.94
C GLY A 208 7.36 -0.52 -7.44
N MET A 209 6.38 -0.80 -6.56
CA MET A 209 5.19 -1.58 -6.92
C MET A 209 4.36 -0.91 -8.02
N THR A 210 4.12 0.41 -7.91
CA THR A 210 3.30 1.15 -8.88
C THR A 210 4.01 1.28 -10.23
N LEU A 211 5.32 1.50 -10.25
CA LEU A 211 6.12 1.50 -11.49
C LEU A 211 6.12 0.13 -12.14
N GLY A 212 6.36 -0.95 -11.38
CA GLY A 212 6.40 -2.30 -11.92
C GLY A 212 5.05 -2.74 -12.52
N LEU A 213 3.94 -2.32 -11.91
CA LEU A 213 2.60 -2.58 -12.44
C LEU A 213 2.30 -1.73 -13.69
N SER A 214 2.62 -0.42 -13.64
CA SER A 214 2.34 0.54 -14.72
C SER A 214 3.09 0.21 -16.01
N LEU A 215 4.32 -0.29 -15.92
CA LEU A 215 5.13 -0.65 -17.12
C LEU A 215 4.53 -1.75 -18.00
N ILE A 216 3.54 -2.49 -17.51
CA ILE A 216 2.88 -3.57 -18.29
C ILE A 216 1.62 -3.06 -18.99
N HIS A 217 1.04 -1.97 -18.49
CA HIS A 217 -0.17 -1.38 -19.05
C HIS A 217 0.10 -0.34 -20.16
N ILE A 218 1.38 -0.07 -20.46
CA ILE A 218 1.82 0.71 -21.61
C ILE A 218 2.16 -0.24 -22.76
#